data_56a8962d069c43d578260b53905bde63
#
_entry.id   56a8962d069c43d578260b53905bde63
#
_cell.length_a   1.000
_cell.length_b   1.000
_cell.length_c   1.000
_cell.angle_alpha   90.00
_cell.angle_beta   90.00
_cell.angle_gamma   90.00
#
_symmetry.space_group_name_H-M   'P 1'
#
loop_
_entity.id
_entity.type
_entity.pdbx_description
1 polymer ?
#
loop_
_entity_poly.entity_id
_entity_poly.type
_entity_poly.pdbx_seq_one_letter_code
_entity_poly.pdbx_strand_id
1 'polypeptide(L)'
;AGNTRSFGDDGGEAIEITDMAESLAAKYDYVIFDACYMGSIEVATAFRNKCSYFLASPDAIPIDGIIDTTTISILVQDNPLKERLINTCEAFSHKMDRKYLPVTVIDEGKIDGFINYVRDLNIDLSNITFEQLYSYNFRGYDIYFDIKTLFSQLEEKTLSTLSNVILYPSDKQECCGVSIFIPQKGNVNYWDYYSIIEGNLLTNWLSKWPDYAKSQ
;
A
#
# COMPACT_ATOMS: atom_id res chain seq x y z
N ALA A 1 -12.03 -6.05 9.09
CA ALA A 1 -11.02 -5.92 8.03
C ALA A 1 -11.09 -4.52 7.42
N GLY A 2 -9.93 -3.94 7.13
CA GLY A 2 -9.83 -2.64 6.46
C GLY A 2 -9.88 -2.77 4.94
N ASN A 3 -9.90 -1.63 4.29
CA ASN A 3 -9.66 -1.45 2.87
C ASN A 3 -8.95 -0.11 2.66
N THR A 4 -8.59 0.24 1.43
CA THR A 4 -7.85 1.49 1.17
C THR A 4 -8.58 2.78 1.53
N ARG A 5 -9.86 2.73 1.83
CA ARG A 5 -10.69 3.88 2.22
C ARG A 5 -11.03 3.87 3.71
N SER A 6 -11.33 2.72 4.28
CA SER A 6 -11.84 2.64 5.64
C SER A 6 -11.19 1.54 6.46
N PHE A 7 -11.16 1.73 7.77
CA PHE A 7 -10.65 0.79 8.76
C PHE A 7 -11.76 0.37 9.73
N GLY A 8 -11.88 -0.94 9.90
CA GLY A 8 -12.88 -1.50 10.82
C GLY A 8 -14.32 -1.44 10.28
N ASP A 9 -15.21 -2.00 11.05
CA ASP A 9 -16.65 -1.97 10.88
C ASP A 9 -17.25 -2.23 12.27
N ASP A 10 -17.95 -1.27 12.81
CA ASP A 10 -18.68 -1.38 14.07
C ASP A 10 -20.15 -1.10 13.81
N GLY A 11 -20.94 -2.17 13.69
CA GLY A 11 -22.38 -2.06 13.46
C GLY A 11 -22.77 -1.46 12.11
N GLY A 12 -21.90 -1.57 11.10
CA GLY A 12 -22.10 -1.00 9.77
C GLY A 12 -21.48 0.39 9.59
N GLU A 13 -20.84 0.93 10.61
CA GLU A 13 -20.09 2.18 10.54
C GLU A 13 -18.59 1.89 10.48
N ALA A 14 -17.90 2.37 9.44
CA ALA A 14 -16.47 2.25 9.26
C ALA A 14 -15.83 3.64 9.38
N ILE A 15 -14.65 3.71 10.02
CA ILE A 15 -13.89 4.95 10.07
C ILE A 15 -13.16 5.17 8.73
N GLU A 16 -13.32 6.34 8.14
CA GLU A 16 -12.55 6.71 6.95
C GLU A 16 -11.06 6.81 7.30
N ILE A 17 -10.19 6.37 6.38
CA ILE A 17 -8.73 6.36 6.61
C ILE A 17 -8.18 7.77 6.86
N THR A 18 -8.70 8.76 6.15
CA THR A 18 -8.32 10.17 6.34
C THR A 18 -8.71 10.67 7.73
N ASP A 19 -9.94 10.38 8.18
CA ASP A 19 -10.42 10.77 9.51
C ASP A 19 -9.61 10.08 10.60
N MET A 20 -9.29 8.79 10.41
CA MET A 20 -8.42 8.05 11.31
C MET A 20 -7.03 8.70 11.40
N ALA A 21 -6.42 9.02 10.27
CA ALA A 21 -5.11 9.69 10.25
C ALA A 21 -5.18 11.07 10.91
N GLU A 22 -6.21 11.86 10.63
CA GLU A 22 -6.41 13.19 11.22
C GLU A 22 -6.63 13.14 12.73
N SER A 23 -7.28 12.10 13.24
CA SER A 23 -7.52 11.91 14.68
C SER A 23 -6.24 11.68 15.49
N LEU A 24 -5.13 11.31 14.85
CA LEU A 24 -3.84 11.14 15.52
C LEU A 24 -3.29 12.50 15.97
N ALA A 25 -3.23 12.70 17.29
CA ALA A 25 -2.84 13.96 17.92
C ALA A 25 -1.35 14.31 17.77
N ALA A 26 -0.50 13.33 17.46
CA ALA A 26 0.95 13.51 17.38
C ALA A 26 1.53 12.69 16.21
N LYS A 27 2.78 13.00 15.85
CA LYS A 27 3.56 12.15 14.97
C LYS A 27 4.18 11.00 15.78
N TYR A 28 4.01 9.79 15.29
CA TYR A 28 4.55 8.56 15.89
C TYR A 28 5.84 8.13 15.19
N ASP A 29 6.66 7.35 15.88
CA ASP A 29 7.85 6.76 15.27
C ASP A 29 7.45 5.77 14.17
N TYR A 30 6.38 5.01 14.40
CA TYR A 30 5.81 4.10 13.41
C TYR A 30 4.33 3.86 13.63
N VAL A 31 3.65 3.43 12.57
CA VAL A 31 2.28 2.89 12.59
C VAL A 31 2.30 1.52 11.95
N ILE A 32 1.69 0.54 12.60
CA ILE A 32 1.48 -0.81 12.07
C ILE A 32 -0.01 -1.04 11.92
N PHE A 33 -0.45 -1.34 10.72
CA PHE A 33 -1.80 -1.80 10.46
C PHE A 33 -1.87 -3.32 10.53
N ASP A 34 -2.39 -3.83 11.62
CA ASP A 34 -2.67 -5.25 11.81
C ASP A 34 -4.05 -5.61 11.23
N ALA A 35 -4.21 -5.34 9.96
CA ALA A 35 -5.46 -5.53 9.22
C ALA A 35 -5.20 -5.81 7.73
N CYS A 36 -6.14 -6.53 7.10
CA CYS A 36 -6.08 -6.83 5.67
C CYS A 36 -6.17 -5.57 4.81
N TYR A 37 -5.49 -5.56 3.66
CA TYR A 37 -5.60 -4.56 2.60
C TYR A 37 -5.23 -3.13 2.97
N MET A 38 -4.45 -2.95 4.04
CA MET A 38 -4.00 -1.63 4.47
C MET A 38 -2.67 -1.20 3.85
N GLY A 39 -1.95 -2.11 3.17
CA GLY A 39 -0.65 -1.85 2.54
C GLY A 39 -0.80 -1.22 1.15
N SER A 40 -1.54 -0.13 1.03
CA SER A 40 -1.69 0.61 -0.22
C SER A 40 -1.02 1.97 -0.16
N ILE A 41 -0.67 2.50 -1.33
CA ILE A 41 -0.08 3.84 -1.44
C ILE A 41 -1.06 4.91 -0.98
N GLU A 42 -2.35 4.71 -1.16
CA GLU A 42 -3.41 5.61 -0.72
C GLU A 42 -3.44 5.71 0.81
N VAL A 43 -3.38 4.56 1.51
CA VAL A 43 -3.35 4.54 2.98
C VAL A 43 -2.05 5.15 3.49
N ALA A 44 -0.90 4.74 2.97
CA ALA A 44 0.39 5.31 3.35
C ALA A 44 0.38 6.84 3.21
N THR A 45 -0.18 7.36 2.11
CA THR A 45 -0.32 8.79 1.90
C THR A 45 -1.16 9.51 2.94
N ALA A 46 -2.27 8.91 3.35
CA ALA A 46 -3.11 9.48 4.41
C ALA A 46 -2.33 9.61 5.72
N PHE A 47 -1.38 8.71 5.97
CA PHE A 47 -0.53 8.71 7.17
C PHE A 47 0.78 9.49 7.04
N ARG A 48 1.04 10.12 5.89
CA ARG A 48 2.19 11.02 5.73
C ARG A 48 2.16 12.10 6.82
N ASN A 49 3.30 12.42 7.40
CA ASN A 49 3.41 13.32 8.54
C ASN A 49 2.80 12.83 9.87
N LYS A 50 2.17 11.66 9.90
CA LYS A 50 1.60 11.05 11.11
C LYS A 50 2.54 10.01 11.74
N CYS A 51 3.43 9.44 10.94
CA CYS A 51 4.48 8.54 11.43
C CYS A 51 5.78 8.74 10.65
N SER A 52 6.87 8.14 11.16
CA SER A 52 8.15 8.09 10.46
C SER A 52 8.24 6.85 9.57
N TYR A 53 7.62 5.75 10.01
CA TYR A 53 7.54 4.50 9.26
C TYR A 53 6.11 3.98 9.29
N PHE A 54 5.68 3.45 8.14
CA PHE A 54 4.38 2.82 7.96
C PHE A 54 4.58 1.34 7.61
N LEU A 55 3.90 0.43 8.32
CA LEU A 55 3.96 -1.01 8.11
C LEU A 55 2.56 -1.57 7.93
N ALA A 56 2.32 -2.28 6.83
CA ALA A 56 1.02 -2.89 6.52
C ALA A 56 1.13 -3.98 5.46
N SER A 57 0.06 -4.76 5.30
CA SER A 57 -0.10 -5.74 4.22
C SER A 57 -1.10 -5.26 3.17
N PRO A 58 -0.80 -5.41 1.86
CA PRO A 58 -1.74 -5.11 0.77
C PRO A 58 -2.75 -6.25 0.52
N ASP A 59 -2.59 -7.37 1.18
CA ASP A 59 -3.40 -8.59 1.02
C ASP A 59 -4.15 -8.94 2.31
N ALA A 60 -4.96 -9.99 2.23
CA ALA A 60 -5.55 -10.60 3.41
C ALA A 60 -4.47 -11.20 4.31
N ILE A 61 -4.51 -10.87 5.59
CA ILE A 61 -3.58 -11.41 6.58
C ILE A 61 -4.25 -12.53 7.40
N PRO A 62 -3.45 -13.46 7.98
CA PRO A 62 -3.95 -14.47 8.89
C PRO A 62 -4.68 -13.88 10.10
N ILE A 63 -5.54 -14.67 10.73
CA ILE A 63 -6.31 -14.24 11.91
C ILE A 63 -5.42 -13.84 13.10
N ASP A 64 -4.20 -14.42 13.16
CA ASP A 64 -3.22 -14.09 14.19
C ASP A 64 -2.53 -12.74 13.96
N GLY A 65 -2.82 -12.09 12.84
CA GLY A 65 -2.29 -10.77 12.49
C GLY A 65 -0.78 -10.74 12.19
N ILE A 66 -0.30 -9.51 11.99
CA ILE A 66 1.13 -9.17 11.88
C ILE A 66 1.76 -9.19 13.28
N ILE A 67 1.01 -8.73 14.27
CA ILE A 67 1.49 -8.56 15.65
C ILE A 67 1.18 -9.79 16.48
N ASP A 68 2.21 -10.54 16.79
CA ASP A 68 2.18 -11.70 17.68
C ASP A 68 3.38 -11.69 18.65
N THR A 69 3.53 -12.75 19.44
CA THR A 69 4.63 -12.85 20.41
C THR A 69 6.01 -12.79 19.77
N THR A 70 6.17 -13.32 18.54
CA THR A 70 7.44 -13.30 17.81
C THR A 70 7.75 -11.89 17.33
N THR A 71 6.82 -11.26 16.66
CA THR A 71 7.01 -9.90 16.10
C THR A 71 7.12 -8.85 17.19
N ILE A 72 6.38 -8.97 18.30
CA ILE A 72 6.56 -8.10 19.48
C ILE A 72 7.97 -8.27 20.04
N SER A 73 8.50 -9.49 20.16
CA SER A 73 9.84 -9.72 20.66
C SER A 73 10.92 -9.05 19.81
N ILE A 74 10.70 -8.93 18.50
CA ILE A 74 11.59 -8.22 17.57
C ILE A 74 11.46 -6.70 17.79
N LEU A 75 10.25 -6.20 17.90
CA LEU A 75 9.98 -4.76 18.04
C LEU A 75 10.55 -4.14 19.32
N VAL A 76 10.74 -4.92 20.37
CA VAL A 76 11.31 -4.44 21.65
C VAL A 76 12.82 -4.64 21.78
N GLN A 77 13.52 -5.17 20.77
CA GLN A 77 14.98 -5.31 20.78
C GLN A 77 15.68 -3.96 20.78
N ASP A 78 16.91 -3.94 21.28
CA ASP A 78 17.76 -2.74 21.27
C ASP A 78 18.53 -2.60 19.94
N ASN A 79 17.77 -2.58 18.84
CA ASN A 79 18.27 -2.38 17.49
C ASN A 79 17.66 -1.09 16.90
N PRO A 80 18.25 -0.50 15.85
CA PRO A 80 17.64 0.63 15.17
C PRO A 80 16.19 0.32 14.74
N LEU A 81 15.29 1.27 14.94
CA LEU A 81 13.86 1.07 14.67
C LEU A 81 13.59 0.54 13.26
N LYS A 82 14.25 1.12 12.25
CA LYS A 82 14.14 0.66 10.85
C LYS A 82 14.45 -0.84 10.72
N GLU A 83 15.52 -1.32 11.36
CA GLU A 83 15.92 -2.71 11.31
C GLU A 83 14.90 -3.61 12.01
N ARG A 84 14.37 -3.19 13.16
CA ARG A 84 13.30 -3.92 13.87
C ARG A 84 12.04 -4.06 13.02
N LEU A 85 11.63 -3.01 12.32
CA LEU A 85 10.46 -3.06 11.43
C LEU A 85 10.69 -3.98 10.23
N ILE A 86 11.86 -3.95 9.62
CA ILE A 86 12.22 -4.86 8.53
C ILE A 86 12.20 -6.33 9.02
N ASN A 87 12.83 -6.61 10.16
CA ASN A 87 12.85 -7.95 10.76
C ASN A 87 11.45 -8.43 11.16
N THR A 88 10.57 -7.52 11.59
CA THR A 88 9.15 -7.82 11.85
C THR A 88 8.44 -8.26 10.57
N CYS A 89 8.65 -7.55 9.48
CA CYS A 89 8.10 -7.92 8.17
C CYS A 89 8.64 -9.27 7.70
N GLU A 90 9.92 -9.51 7.85
CA GLU A 90 10.54 -10.77 7.46
C GLU A 90 9.96 -11.94 8.25
N ALA A 91 9.84 -11.81 9.57
CA ALA A 91 9.23 -12.82 10.42
C ALA A 91 7.76 -13.08 10.04
N PHE A 92 6.99 -12.02 9.74
CA PHE A 92 5.61 -12.16 9.30
C PHE A 92 5.50 -12.83 7.93
N SER A 93 6.30 -12.43 6.95
CA SER A 93 6.27 -12.97 5.59
C SER A 93 6.50 -14.47 5.53
N HIS A 94 7.28 -15.00 6.47
CA HIS A 94 7.61 -16.42 6.56
C HIS A 94 6.76 -17.20 7.57
N LYS A 95 5.73 -16.56 8.14
CA LYS A 95 4.87 -17.16 9.17
C LYS A 95 4.11 -18.40 8.67
N MET A 96 3.86 -18.48 7.37
CA MET A 96 3.17 -19.64 6.77
C MET A 96 4.14 -20.43 5.88
N ASP A 97 4.39 -21.68 6.20
CA ASP A 97 5.35 -22.60 5.58
C ASP A 97 5.26 -22.76 4.04
N ARG A 98 4.25 -22.24 3.40
CA ARG A 98 3.98 -22.50 1.98
C ARG A 98 3.57 -21.29 1.17
N LYS A 99 3.40 -20.12 1.79
CA LYS A 99 2.96 -18.91 1.08
C LYS A 99 3.64 -17.70 1.67
N TYR A 100 4.33 -16.97 0.81
CA TYR A 100 4.81 -15.63 1.14
C TYR A 100 3.61 -14.72 1.42
N LEU A 101 3.63 -14.06 2.57
CA LEU A 101 2.62 -13.06 2.94
C LEU A 101 3.18 -11.68 2.60
N PRO A 102 2.58 -10.98 1.65
CA PRO A 102 3.06 -9.65 1.27
C PRO A 102 2.84 -8.67 2.42
N VAL A 103 3.88 -7.91 2.72
CA VAL A 103 3.90 -6.87 3.74
C VAL A 103 4.95 -5.84 3.35
N THR A 104 4.79 -4.62 3.78
CA THR A 104 5.73 -3.54 3.44
C THR A 104 6.11 -2.70 4.64
N VAL A 105 7.31 -2.10 4.59
CA VAL A 105 7.70 -0.94 5.40
C VAL A 105 7.98 0.23 4.48
N ILE A 106 7.28 1.32 4.69
CA ILE A 106 7.43 2.57 3.96
C ILE A 106 8.14 3.60 4.85
N ASP A 107 9.15 4.28 4.30
CA ASP A 107 9.77 5.45 4.90
C ASP A 107 8.94 6.69 4.58
N GLU A 108 8.10 7.09 5.53
CA GLU A 108 7.19 8.23 5.37
C GLU A 108 7.94 9.56 5.23
N GLY A 109 9.18 9.64 5.67
CA GLY A 109 10.03 10.82 5.44
C GLY A 109 10.40 11.04 3.97
N LYS A 110 10.19 10.04 3.12
CA LYS A 110 10.51 10.10 1.68
C LYS A 110 9.28 10.05 0.78
N ILE A 111 8.11 9.83 1.35
CA ILE A 111 6.89 9.61 0.58
C ILE A 111 6.51 10.82 -0.28
N ASP A 112 6.66 12.05 0.23
CA ASP A 112 6.34 13.26 -0.51
C ASP A 112 7.19 13.43 -1.78
N GLY A 113 8.46 13.07 -1.72
CA GLY A 113 9.35 13.07 -2.89
C GLY A 113 8.91 12.07 -3.96
N PHE A 114 8.52 10.88 -3.54
CA PHE A 114 7.96 9.85 -4.42
C PHE A 114 6.65 10.29 -5.07
N ILE A 115 5.75 10.83 -4.27
CA ILE A 115 4.47 11.36 -4.67
C ILE A 115 4.63 12.43 -5.76
N ASN A 116 5.47 13.43 -5.50
CA ASN A 116 5.69 14.51 -6.46
C ASN A 116 6.27 13.95 -7.76
N TYR A 117 7.22 13.02 -7.67
CA TYR A 117 7.76 12.35 -8.86
C TYR A 117 6.67 11.64 -9.66
N VAL A 118 5.83 10.82 -9.01
CA VAL A 118 4.76 10.08 -9.68
C VAL A 118 3.71 11.00 -10.28
N ARG A 119 3.37 12.10 -9.58
CA ARG A 119 2.42 13.10 -10.08
C ARG A 119 2.89 13.76 -11.36
N ASP A 120 4.18 13.97 -11.49
CA ASP A 120 4.78 14.61 -12.65
C ASP A 120 4.95 13.62 -13.84
N LEU A 121 4.79 12.31 -13.60
CA LEU A 121 4.82 11.32 -14.67
C LEU A 121 3.60 11.47 -15.58
N ASN A 122 3.87 11.60 -16.88
CA ASN A 122 2.81 11.52 -17.89
C ASN A 122 2.64 10.07 -18.34
N ILE A 123 1.94 9.27 -17.54
CA ILE A 123 1.75 7.86 -17.83
C ILE A 123 0.68 7.68 -18.90
N ASP A 124 1.06 7.02 -19.99
CA ASP A 124 0.12 6.56 -20.99
C ASP A 124 -0.36 5.15 -20.63
N LEU A 125 -1.59 5.08 -20.15
CA LEU A 125 -2.20 3.84 -19.68
C LEU A 125 -2.44 2.83 -20.80
N SER A 126 -2.52 3.27 -22.06
CA SER A 126 -2.65 2.37 -23.21
C SER A 126 -1.44 1.47 -23.43
N ASN A 127 -0.30 1.85 -22.85
CA ASN A 127 0.93 1.07 -22.91
C ASN A 127 1.10 0.09 -21.74
N ILE A 128 0.16 0.06 -20.79
CA ILE A 128 0.21 -0.84 -19.64
C ILE A 128 -0.47 -2.16 -19.97
N THR A 129 0.26 -3.25 -19.80
CA THR A 129 -0.26 -4.62 -19.95
C THR A 129 -0.75 -5.12 -18.59
N PHE A 130 -2.04 -5.00 -18.34
CA PHE A 130 -2.65 -5.32 -17.04
C PHE A 130 -2.51 -6.79 -16.65
N GLU A 131 -2.52 -7.72 -17.61
CA GLU A 131 -2.35 -9.16 -17.38
C GLU A 131 -0.96 -9.52 -16.84
N GLN A 132 0.00 -8.61 -16.94
CA GLN A 132 1.35 -8.77 -16.41
C GLN A 132 1.53 -8.12 -15.03
N LEU A 133 0.52 -7.42 -14.52
CA LEU A 133 0.57 -6.83 -13.21
C LEU A 133 0.28 -7.90 -12.15
N TYR A 134 1.07 -7.88 -11.07
CA TYR A 134 0.71 -8.65 -9.89
C TYR A 134 -0.49 -7.99 -9.20
N SER A 135 -1.55 -8.76 -8.96
CA SER A 135 -2.75 -8.27 -8.30
C SER A 135 -2.93 -8.90 -6.91
N TYR A 136 -3.43 -8.11 -5.99
CA TYR A 136 -3.90 -8.55 -4.68
C TYR A 136 -5.41 -8.73 -4.77
N ASN A 137 -5.88 -9.98 -4.78
CA ASN A 137 -7.28 -10.28 -5.00
C ASN A 137 -8.15 -9.78 -3.85
N PHE A 138 -9.05 -8.86 -4.14
CA PHE A 138 -10.02 -8.34 -3.18
C PHE A 138 -11.41 -8.87 -3.50
N ARG A 139 -11.89 -9.82 -2.69
CA ARG A 139 -13.24 -10.41 -2.82
C ARG A 139 -13.57 -10.94 -4.22
N GLY A 140 -12.57 -11.46 -4.93
CA GLY A 140 -12.71 -11.98 -6.28
C GLY A 140 -12.49 -10.95 -7.39
N TYR A 141 -12.06 -9.73 -7.06
CA TYR A 141 -11.77 -8.67 -8.03
C TYR A 141 -10.29 -8.30 -8.03
N ASP A 142 -9.72 -8.16 -9.22
CA ASP A 142 -8.37 -7.61 -9.42
C ASP A 142 -8.48 -6.09 -9.56
N ILE A 143 -8.47 -5.40 -8.44
CA ILE A 143 -8.56 -3.94 -8.36
C ILE A 143 -7.41 -3.30 -7.60
N TYR A 144 -6.61 -4.12 -6.91
CA TYR A 144 -5.40 -3.69 -6.21
C TYR A 144 -4.19 -4.32 -6.89
N PHE A 145 -3.39 -3.49 -7.54
CA PHE A 145 -2.20 -3.93 -8.25
C PHE A 145 -0.93 -3.54 -7.49
N ASP A 146 0.09 -4.38 -7.57
CA ASP A 146 1.38 -4.05 -6.98
C ASP A 146 2.05 -2.92 -7.75
N ILE A 147 2.46 -1.88 -7.04
CA ILE A 147 3.02 -0.67 -7.65
C ILE A 147 4.38 -0.92 -8.30
N LYS A 148 5.17 -1.89 -7.85
CA LYS A 148 6.44 -2.26 -8.47
C LYS A 148 6.20 -2.89 -9.83
N THR A 149 5.23 -3.80 -9.95
CA THR A 149 4.93 -4.43 -11.24
C THR A 149 4.36 -3.42 -12.24
N LEU A 150 3.55 -2.47 -11.78
CA LEU A 150 3.13 -1.35 -12.61
C LEU A 150 4.33 -0.51 -13.07
N PHE A 151 5.20 -0.12 -12.17
CA PHE A 151 6.34 0.74 -12.46
C PHE A 151 7.43 0.04 -13.28
N SER A 152 7.49 -1.29 -13.27
CA SER A 152 8.39 -2.05 -14.14
C SER A 152 8.06 -1.93 -15.63
N GLN A 153 6.84 -1.52 -15.95
CA GLN A 153 6.43 -1.24 -17.34
C GLN A 153 6.69 0.22 -17.76
N LEU A 154 7.22 1.03 -16.85
CA LEU A 154 7.58 2.43 -17.07
C LEU A 154 9.11 2.59 -17.20
N GLU A 155 9.60 3.79 -16.95
CA GLU A 155 11.03 4.09 -16.97
C GLU A 155 11.75 3.50 -15.75
N GLU A 156 13.02 3.08 -15.93
CA GLU A 156 13.89 2.56 -14.87
C GLU A 156 14.01 3.50 -13.65
N LYS A 157 14.00 4.80 -13.89
CA LYS A 157 14.02 5.82 -12.85
C LYS A 157 12.84 5.70 -11.90
N THR A 158 11.68 5.24 -12.37
CA THR A 158 10.48 5.06 -11.56
C THR A 158 10.69 3.98 -10.50
N LEU A 159 11.30 2.86 -10.87
CA LEU A 159 11.64 1.80 -9.93
C LEU A 159 12.68 2.25 -8.89
N SER A 160 13.70 2.98 -9.32
CA SER A 160 14.72 3.48 -8.38
C SER A 160 14.15 4.48 -7.37
N THR A 161 13.18 5.29 -7.79
CA THR A 161 12.48 6.22 -6.90
C THR A 161 11.60 5.47 -5.89
N LEU A 162 10.91 4.42 -6.33
CA LEU A 162 10.13 3.55 -5.46
C LEU A 162 11.01 2.85 -4.41
N SER A 163 12.16 2.30 -4.82
CA SER A 163 13.09 1.60 -3.93
C SER A 163 13.69 2.48 -2.83
N ASN A 164 13.67 3.81 -3.00
CA ASN A 164 14.08 4.73 -1.95
C ASN A 164 13.07 4.87 -0.82
N VAL A 165 11.79 4.60 -1.09
CA VAL A 165 10.67 4.78 -0.15
C VAL A 165 10.31 3.47 0.53
N ILE A 166 10.30 2.37 -0.23
CA ILE A 166 9.98 1.04 0.30
C ILE A 166 11.25 0.41 0.86
N LEU A 167 11.23 0.14 2.16
CA LEU A 167 12.36 -0.44 2.88
C LEU A 167 12.31 -1.97 2.93
N TYR A 168 11.13 -2.55 2.76
CA TYR A 168 10.85 -3.97 2.69
C TYR A 168 9.61 -4.20 1.80
N PRO A 169 9.52 -5.25 1.00
CA PRO A 169 10.50 -6.32 0.82
C PRO A 169 11.74 -5.89 0.03
N SER A 170 12.78 -6.72 0.10
CA SER A 170 13.99 -6.53 -0.70
C SER A 170 13.71 -6.72 -2.19
N ASP A 171 14.56 -6.19 -3.06
CA ASP A 171 14.45 -6.21 -4.54
C ASP A 171 14.29 -7.60 -5.20
N LYS A 172 14.48 -8.67 -4.43
CA LYS A 172 14.42 -10.06 -4.91
C LYS A 172 13.00 -10.60 -5.09
N GLN A 173 11.97 -9.86 -4.71
CA GLN A 173 10.59 -10.32 -4.77
C GLN A 173 9.89 -9.76 -6.01
N GLU A 174 8.96 -10.53 -6.57
CA GLU A 174 8.15 -10.11 -7.73
C GLU A 174 7.31 -8.87 -7.41
N CYS A 175 6.80 -8.77 -6.18
CA CYS A 175 5.99 -7.66 -5.70
C CYS A 175 6.70 -6.88 -4.58
N CYS A 176 6.32 -5.62 -4.38
CA CYS A 176 6.89 -4.77 -3.34
C CYS A 176 6.02 -4.66 -2.07
N GLY A 177 4.90 -5.37 -2.02
CA GLY A 177 4.00 -5.32 -0.87
C GLY A 177 3.27 -3.98 -0.69
N VAL A 178 3.22 -3.16 -1.73
CA VAL A 178 2.43 -1.93 -1.78
C VAL A 178 1.48 -2.01 -2.94
N SER A 179 0.19 -1.92 -2.66
CA SER A 179 -0.83 -1.87 -3.70
C SER A 179 -1.16 -0.45 -4.11
N ILE A 180 -1.71 -0.36 -5.31
CA ILE A 180 -2.39 0.81 -5.83
C ILE A 180 -3.75 0.38 -6.36
N PHE A 181 -4.78 1.17 -6.09
CA PHE A 181 -6.12 0.92 -6.64
C PHE A 181 -6.21 1.34 -8.09
N ILE A 182 -6.64 0.40 -8.94
CA ILE A 182 -6.88 0.64 -10.36
C ILE A 182 -8.20 -0.01 -10.75
N PRO A 183 -9.30 0.76 -10.92
CA PRO A 183 -10.58 0.19 -11.30
C PRO A 183 -10.50 -0.41 -12.71
N GLN A 184 -11.00 -1.62 -12.86
CA GLN A 184 -11.14 -2.30 -14.13
C GLN A 184 -12.58 -2.19 -14.64
N LYS A 185 -12.82 -2.53 -15.91
CA LYS A 185 -14.17 -2.62 -16.48
C LYS A 185 -15.06 -3.49 -15.59
N GLY A 186 -16.25 -3.02 -15.31
CA GLY A 186 -17.18 -3.67 -14.36
C GLY A 186 -17.01 -3.26 -12.91
N ASN A 187 -15.88 -2.65 -12.55
CA ASN A 187 -15.58 -2.17 -11.21
C ASN A 187 -15.59 -0.64 -11.10
N VAL A 188 -16.06 0.05 -12.13
CA VAL A 188 -16.13 1.54 -12.18
C VAL A 188 -16.94 2.15 -11.04
N ASN A 189 -17.87 1.41 -10.44
CA ASN A 189 -18.64 1.87 -9.28
C ASN A 189 -17.77 2.10 -8.04
N TYR A 190 -16.57 1.50 -7.98
CA TYR A 190 -15.62 1.76 -6.92
C TYR A 190 -14.85 3.07 -7.10
N TRP A 191 -14.95 3.71 -8.27
CA TRP A 191 -14.23 4.95 -8.56
C TRP A 191 -14.68 6.10 -7.65
N ASP A 192 -15.98 6.30 -7.49
CA ASP A 192 -16.52 7.35 -6.62
C ASP A 192 -16.05 7.18 -5.18
N TYR A 193 -15.74 5.95 -4.81
CA TYR A 193 -15.24 5.57 -3.51
C TYR A 193 -13.81 6.06 -3.27
N TYR A 194 -12.99 6.12 -4.32
CA TYR A 194 -11.56 6.47 -4.25
C TYR A 194 -11.24 7.88 -4.68
N SER A 195 -12.11 8.51 -5.45
CA SER A 195 -11.96 9.91 -5.84
C SER A 195 -12.00 10.86 -4.63
N ILE A 196 -12.54 10.38 -3.50
CA ILE A 196 -12.65 11.11 -2.24
C ILE A 196 -11.37 10.97 -1.39
N ILE A 197 -10.51 10.00 -1.66
CA ILE A 197 -9.17 9.97 -1.05
C ILE A 197 -8.35 11.07 -1.71
N GLU A 198 -8.53 12.25 -1.18
CA GLU A 198 -7.72 13.42 -1.49
C GLU A 198 -6.28 13.14 -1.05
N GLY A 199 -5.38 13.19 -1.79
CA GLY A 199 -4.06 12.64 -1.59
C GLY A 199 -3.91 11.47 -2.50
N ASN A 200 -4.90 11.22 -3.29
CA ASN A 200 -4.77 10.41 -4.44
C ASN A 200 -3.71 11.05 -5.35
N LEU A 201 -2.49 10.72 -5.02
CA LEU A 201 -1.24 11.31 -5.47
C LEU A 201 -1.04 11.11 -6.95
N LEU A 202 -1.84 10.25 -7.48
CA LEU A 202 -1.89 9.78 -8.82
C LEU A 202 -3.02 10.46 -9.61
N THR A 203 -3.65 11.51 -9.04
CA THR A 203 -4.82 12.17 -9.62
C THR A 203 -4.61 12.65 -11.04
N ASN A 204 -3.40 13.05 -11.43
CA ASN A 204 -3.16 13.53 -12.79
C ASN A 204 -3.31 12.43 -13.84
N TRP A 205 -3.00 11.19 -13.55
CA TRP A 205 -3.21 10.07 -14.46
C TRP A 205 -4.40 9.22 -14.06
N LEU A 206 -4.73 9.13 -12.78
CA LEU A 206 -5.99 8.51 -12.36
C LEU A 206 -7.22 9.29 -12.86
N SER A 207 -7.14 10.59 -13.09
CA SER A 207 -8.23 11.34 -13.74
C SER A 207 -8.53 10.87 -15.16
N LYS A 208 -7.59 10.25 -15.85
CA LYS A 208 -7.77 9.62 -17.17
C LYS A 208 -8.31 8.17 -17.06
N TRP A 209 -8.28 7.59 -15.88
CA TRP A 209 -8.63 6.21 -15.62
C TRP A 209 -10.10 5.86 -15.86
N PRO A 210 -11.09 6.74 -15.49
CA PRO A 210 -12.48 6.47 -15.76
C PRO A 210 -12.79 6.28 -17.24
N ASP A 211 -12.11 7.03 -18.10
CA ASP A 211 -12.30 6.92 -19.55
C ASP A 211 -11.69 5.63 -20.09
N TYR A 212 -10.52 5.25 -19.58
CA TYR A 212 -9.92 3.96 -19.88
C TYR A 212 -10.81 2.80 -19.40
N ALA A 213 -11.24 2.78 -18.15
CA ALA A 213 -12.12 1.74 -17.61
C ALA A 213 -13.49 1.64 -18.33
N LYS A 214 -13.98 2.73 -18.91
CA LYS A 214 -15.20 2.75 -19.75
C LYS A 214 -14.94 2.25 -21.16
N SER A 215 -13.74 2.39 -21.68
CA SER A 215 -13.36 1.99 -23.03
C SER A 215 -13.04 0.50 -23.14
N GLN A 216 -12.68 -0.15 -22.05
CA GLN A 216 -12.45 -1.60 -21.95
C GLN A 216 -13.79 -2.36 -21.86
#